data_3f8929125d9e5689e4e51230796536b9
#
_entry.id   3f8929125d9e5689e4e51230796536b9
#
_cell.length_a   1.000
_cell.length_b   1.000
_cell.length_c   1.000
_cell.angle_alpha   90.00
_cell.angle_beta   90.00
_cell.angle_gamma   90.00
#
_symmetry.space_group_name_H-M   'P 1'
#
loop_
_entity.id
_entity.type
_entity.pdbx_description
1 polymer ?
#
loop_
_entity_poly.entity_id
_entity_poly.type
_entity_poly.pdbx_seq_one_letter_code
_entity_poly.pdbx_strand_id
1 'polypeptide(L)'
;SKMAQEITIKQLFEDHLSLAWEQIAAYEYPYEVLADIGNIIKKIGAALSADRFEKREGDIWVAKSATVAPTACLNGPLIIDEEAEIRHCAFIRGNVIVGKGAVVGNSTELKNVILFDGVQVPHYNYVGDSILGYKSHMGAGSITSNVKSDKTLVEIRVGDKKIPTGRKKVGAILGSFVEVGCGSILNPGTVIGSHSNVYPLSSVRCLLYTSDAADDKARV
;
A
#
# COMPACT_ATOMS: atom_id res chain seq x y z
N SER A 1 16.47 8.45 16.25
CA SER A 1 17.75 8.38 15.57
C SER A 1 17.61 8.83 14.11
N LYS A 2 18.70 9.22 13.49
CA LYS A 2 18.71 9.62 12.08
C LYS A 2 18.15 8.53 11.15
N MET A 3 18.37 7.26 11.47
CA MET A 3 17.86 6.13 10.69
C MET A 3 16.36 5.93 10.83
N ALA A 4 15.81 6.14 12.04
CA ALA A 4 14.35 6.02 12.23
C ALA A 4 13.58 7.11 11.47
N GLN A 5 14.19 8.27 11.22
CA GLN A 5 13.59 9.34 10.43
C GLN A 5 13.38 8.95 8.96
N GLU A 6 14.16 8.01 8.44
CA GLU A 6 14.07 7.58 7.05
C GLU A 6 12.80 6.79 6.73
N ILE A 7 12.13 6.27 7.76
CA ILE A 7 10.88 5.52 7.59
C ILE A 7 9.65 6.30 8.07
N THR A 8 9.79 7.60 8.30
CA THR A 8 8.65 8.44 8.69
C THR A 8 7.73 8.71 7.48
N ILE A 9 6.49 9.05 7.79
CA ILE A 9 5.52 9.41 6.75
C ILE A 9 6.01 10.58 5.91
N LYS A 10 6.57 11.62 6.55
CA LYS A 10 7.10 12.78 5.84
C LYS A 10 8.23 12.44 4.87
N GLN A 11 9.05 11.47 5.23
CA GLN A 11 10.19 11.08 4.41
C GLN A 11 9.79 10.20 3.24
N LEU A 12 8.78 9.35 3.42
CA LEU A 12 8.39 8.35 2.43
C LEU A 12 7.34 8.84 1.45
N PHE A 13 6.45 9.74 1.86
CA PHE A 13 5.29 10.14 1.06
C PHE A 13 5.28 11.64 0.79
N GLU A 14 4.81 12.00 -0.40
CA GLU A 14 4.59 13.39 -0.76
C GLU A 14 3.21 13.86 -0.28
N ASP A 15 3.13 15.15 0.08
CA ASP A 15 1.92 15.76 0.60
C ASP A 15 0.80 15.77 -0.44
N HIS A 16 -0.43 15.61 0.05
CA HIS A 16 -1.65 15.78 -0.74
C HIS A 16 -1.87 14.77 -1.88
N LEU A 17 -1.10 13.70 -1.94
CA LEU A 17 -1.22 12.69 -3.01
C LEU A 17 -2.04 11.47 -2.57
N SER A 18 -2.97 11.69 -1.65
CA SER A 18 -4.02 10.76 -1.23
C SER A 18 -5.17 11.56 -0.65
N LEU A 19 -6.40 11.12 -0.90
CA LEU A 19 -7.57 11.72 -0.26
C LEU A 19 -7.56 11.55 1.27
N ALA A 20 -6.73 10.65 1.79
CA ALA A 20 -6.57 10.40 3.21
C ALA A 20 -5.37 11.14 3.83
N TRP A 21 -4.74 12.04 3.10
CA TRP A 21 -3.48 12.64 3.55
C TRP A 21 -3.58 13.30 4.94
N GLU A 22 -4.63 14.05 5.22
CA GLU A 22 -4.79 14.72 6.53
C GLU A 22 -4.79 13.72 7.67
N GLN A 23 -5.45 12.57 7.48
CA GLN A 23 -5.50 11.52 8.49
C GLN A 23 -4.16 10.81 8.63
N ILE A 24 -3.51 10.50 7.51
CA ILE A 24 -2.21 9.81 7.50
C ILE A 24 -1.12 10.69 8.12
N ALA A 25 -1.11 11.98 7.80
CA ALA A 25 -0.11 12.93 8.27
C ALA A 25 -0.13 13.15 9.80
N ALA A 26 -1.19 12.72 10.47
CA ALA A 26 -1.28 12.80 11.92
C ALA A 26 -0.37 11.78 12.63
N TYR A 27 0.13 10.79 11.92
CA TYR A 27 1.02 9.75 12.45
C TYR A 27 2.47 10.07 12.10
N GLU A 28 3.39 9.52 12.87
CA GLU A 28 4.82 9.64 12.59
C GLU A 28 5.28 8.54 11.63
N TYR A 29 4.91 7.29 11.92
CA TYR A 29 5.33 6.12 11.14
C TYR A 29 4.16 5.49 10.39
N PRO A 30 4.37 5.03 9.15
CA PRO A 30 3.29 4.46 8.34
C PRO A 30 2.63 3.23 8.97
N TYR A 31 3.39 2.36 9.64
CA TYR A 31 2.81 1.16 10.24
C TYR A 31 1.78 1.49 11.31
N GLU A 32 1.87 2.66 11.93
CA GLU A 32 0.90 3.09 12.94
C GLU A 32 -0.50 3.31 12.36
N VAL A 33 -0.58 3.61 11.07
CA VAL A 33 -1.86 3.85 10.37
C VAL A 33 -2.64 2.54 10.17
N LEU A 34 -1.95 1.42 10.08
CA LEU A 34 -2.55 0.14 9.66
C LEU A 34 -3.72 -0.32 10.54
N ALA A 35 -3.67 -0.06 11.83
CA ALA A 35 -4.77 -0.41 12.74
C ALA A 35 -6.03 0.43 12.53
N ASP A 36 -5.89 1.61 11.94
CA ASP A 36 -6.93 2.62 11.88
C ASP A 36 -7.54 2.82 10.48
N ILE A 37 -7.06 2.08 9.48
CA ILE A 37 -7.50 2.27 8.09
C ILE A 37 -9.03 2.20 7.97
N GLY A 38 -9.65 1.22 8.58
CA GLY A 38 -11.10 1.07 8.52
C GLY A 38 -11.86 2.27 9.08
N ASN A 39 -11.42 2.80 10.21
CA ASN A 39 -12.03 3.98 10.83
C ASN A 39 -11.77 5.24 10.02
N ILE A 40 -10.59 5.36 9.44
CA ILE A 40 -10.24 6.47 8.54
C ILE A 40 -11.18 6.47 7.33
N ILE A 41 -11.39 5.31 6.73
CA ILE A 41 -12.30 5.17 5.58
C ILE A 41 -13.71 5.62 5.93
N LYS A 42 -14.25 5.17 7.06
CA LYS A 42 -15.61 5.53 7.48
C LYS A 42 -15.74 7.03 7.72
N LYS A 43 -14.73 7.64 8.34
CA LYS A 43 -14.74 9.09 8.58
C LYS A 43 -14.70 9.89 7.28
N ILE A 44 -13.80 9.52 6.37
CA ILE A 44 -13.69 10.19 5.07
C ILE A 44 -14.96 9.95 4.26
N GLY A 45 -15.42 8.70 4.18
CA GLY A 45 -16.60 8.33 3.41
C GLY A 45 -17.84 9.12 3.79
N ALA A 46 -18.05 9.31 5.08
CA ALA A 46 -19.21 10.08 5.57
C ALA A 46 -19.19 11.54 5.09
N ALA A 47 -18.03 12.08 4.74
CA ALA A 47 -17.86 13.46 4.28
C ALA A 47 -17.79 13.59 2.74
N LEU A 48 -17.79 12.48 2.01
CA LEU A 48 -17.72 12.51 0.55
C LEU A 48 -19.01 13.00 -0.09
N SER A 49 -18.89 13.81 -1.14
CA SER A 49 -20.05 14.34 -1.87
C SER A 49 -20.76 13.24 -2.66
N ALA A 50 -22.08 13.17 -2.51
CA ALA A 50 -22.92 12.27 -3.29
C ALA A 50 -22.92 12.62 -4.79
N ASP A 51 -22.54 13.84 -5.15
CA ASP A 51 -22.42 14.23 -6.55
C ASP A 51 -21.24 13.54 -7.25
N ARG A 52 -20.19 13.21 -6.51
CA ARG A 52 -18.96 12.64 -7.03
C ARG A 52 -18.77 11.17 -6.69
N PHE A 53 -19.40 10.69 -5.61
CA PHE A 53 -19.24 9.32 -5.11
C PHE A 53 -20.59 8.64 -4.95
N GLU A 54 -20.65 7.39 -5.36
CA GLU A 54 -21.78 6.50 -5.10
C GLU A 54 -21.48 5.73 -3.82
N LYS A 55 -22.38 5.81 -2.85
CA LYS A 55 -22.30 4.98 -1.66
C LYS A 55 -23.04 3.67 -1.87
N ARG A 56 -22.33 2.57 -1.63
CA ARG A 56 -22.89 1.21 -1.65
C ARG A 56 -22.97 0.64 -0.25
N GLU A 57 -23.68 -0.47 -0.07
CA GLU A 57 -23.76 -1.16 1.21
C GLU A 57 -22.38 -1.65 1.67
N GLY A 58 -22.19 -1.76 2.99
CA GLY A 58 -20.96 -2.25 3.60
C GLY A 58 -19.85 -1.21 3.66
N ASP A 59 -20.19 0.06 3.77
CA ASP A 59 -19.23 1.17 3.86
C ASP A 59 -18.30 1.23 2.65
N ILE A 60 -18.90 1.18 1.46
CA ILE A 60 -18.21 1.27 0.18
C ILE A 60 -18.58 2.57 -0.51
N TRP A 61 -17.59 3.38 -0.87
CA TRP A 61 -17.76 4.61 -1.65
C TRP A 61 -16.95 4.50 -2.94
N VAL A 62 -17.61 4.64 -4.06
CA VAL A 62 -16.98 4.51 -5.38
C VAL A 62 -17.17 5.81 -6.15
N ALA A 63 -16.08 6.43 -6.59
CA ALA A 63 -16.15 7.62 -7.42
C ALA A 63 -16.90 7.31 -8.72
N LYS A 64 -17.78 8.22 -9.13
CA LYS A 64 -18.55 8.05 -10.37
C LYS A 64 -17.65 8.02 -11.63
N SER A 65 -16.47 8.62 -11.54
CA SER A 65 -15.48 8.60 -12.62
C SER A 65 -14.59 7.33 -12.60
N ALA A 66 -14.69 6.50 -11.57
CA ALA A 66 -13.94 5.25 -11.51
C ALA A 66 -14.56 4.19 -12.40
N THR A 67 -13.73 3.27 -12.87
CA THR A 67 -14.17 2.12 -13.66
C THR A 67 -13.99 0.86 -12.85
N VAL A 68 -15.07 0.11 -12.65
CA VAL A 68 -15.04 -1.14 -11.88
C VAL A 68 -15.58 -2.26 -12.74
N ALA A 69 -14.75 -3.27 -13.00
CA ALA A 69 -15.17 -4.45 -13.76
C ALA A 69 -16.28 -5.20 -13.01
N PRO A 70 -17.32 -5.67 -13.69
CA PRO A 70 -18.42 -6.39 -13.04
C PRO A 70 -17.99 -7.69 -12.38
N THR A 71 -16.84 -8.23 -12.75
CA THR A 71 -16.26 -9.44 -12.17
C THR A 71 -15.40 -9.19 -10.95
N ALA A 72 -15.18 -7.94 -10.57
CA ALA A 72 -14.44 -7.61 -9.34
C ALA A 72 -15.31 -7.88 -8.12
N CYS A 73 -14.69 -8.38 -7.05
CA CYS A 73 -15.36 -8.59 -5.77
C CYS A 73 -14.93 -7.50 -4.80
N LEU A 74 -15.88 -6.69 -4.34
CA LEU A 74 -15.61 -5.56 -3.47
C LEU A 74 -16.24 -5.79 -2.10
N ASN A 75 -15.43 -5.72 -1.04
CA ASN A 75 -15.88 -5.70 0.34
C ASN A 75 -15.42 -4.39 1.00
N GLY A 76 -16.24 -3.88 1.91
CA GLY A 76 -15.90 -2.69 2.67
C GLY A 76 -15.26 -3.00 4.03
N PRO A 77 -14.83 -1.95 4.75
CA PRO A 77 -14.82 -0.54 4.32
C PRO A 77 -13.88 -0.28 3.14
N LEU A 78 -14.31 0.55 2.19
CA LEU A 78 -13.59 0.76 0.94
C LEU A 78 -13.90 2.13 0.35
N ILE A 79 -12.86 2.84 -0.09
CA ILE A 79 -13.02 4.02 -0.95
C ILE A 79 -12.25 3.77 -2.24
N ILE A 80 -12.95 3.91 -3.36
CA ILE A 80 -12.35 3.92 -4.70
C ILE A 80 -12.43 5.35 -5.22
N ASP A 81 -11.29 6.01 -5.31
CA ASP A 81 -11.20 7.42 -5.67
C ASP A 81 -11.37 7.65 -7.17
N GLU A 82 -11.42 8.91 -7.54
CA GLU A 82 -11.72 9.32 -8.91
C GLU A 82 -10.72 8.76 -9.92
N GLU A 83 -11.24 8.39 -11.07
CA GLU A 83 -10.45 7.90 -12.21
C GLU A 83 -9.70 6.60 -11.93
N ALA A 84 -9.92 5.97 -10.76
CA ALA A 84 -9.33 4.67 -10.46
C ALA A 84 -9.93 3.58 -11.35
N GLU A 85 -9.16 2.54 -11.58
CA GLU A 85 -9.55 1.42 -12.41
C GLU A 85 -9.41 0.11 -11.63
N ILE A 86 -10.53 -0.58 -11.46
CA ILE A 86 -10.58 -1.90 -10.83
C ILE A 86 -10.89 -2.91 -11.94
N ARG A 87 -9.94 -3.76 -12.25
CA ARG A 87 -10.01 -4.66 -13.41
C ARG A 87 -10.64 -6.01 -13.06
N HIS A 88 -10.75 -6.83 -14.10
CA HIS A 88 -11.32 -8.17 -14.06
C HIS A 88 -10.77 -9.02 -12.92
N CYS A 89 -11.69 -9.62 -12.13
CA CYS A 89 -11.36 -10.54 -11.03
C CYS A 89 -10.47 -9.97 -9.92
N ALA A 90 -10.40 -8.65 -9.78
CA ALA A 90 -9.78 -8.06 -8.60
C ALA A 90 -10.59 -8.42 -7.35
N PHE A 91 -9.90 -8.72 -6.25
CA PHE A 91 -10.53 -9.05 -4.99
C PHE A 91 -10.09 -8.05 -3.90
N ILE A 92 -11.00 -7.17 -3.48
CA ILE A 92 -10.75 -6.19 -2.43
C ILE A 92 -11.47 -6.66 -1.16
N ARG A 93 -10.69 -7.03 -0.14
CA ARG A 93 -11.20 -7.66 1.08
C ARG A 93 -11.68 -6.67 2.13
N GLY A 94 -11.46 -5.39 1.95
CA GLY A 94 -11.87 -4.38 2.89
C GLY A 94 -10.72 -3.72 3.63
N ASN A 95 -11.05 -2.61 4.29
CA ASN A 95 -10.10 -1.68 4.87
C ASN A 95 -9.11 -1.20 3.79
N VAL A 96 -9.64 -0.76 2.65
CA VAL A 96 -8.83 -0.38 1.50
C VAL A 96 -9.20 1.00 0.99
N ILE A 97 -8.19 1.81 0.69
CA ILE A 97 -8.32 3.04 -0.09
C ILE A 97 -7.58 2.84 -1.40
N VAL A 98 -8.29 3.01 -2.51
CA VAL A 98 -7.70 3.01 -3.85
C VAL A 98 -7.61 4.46 -4.29
N GLY A 99 -6.40 4.98 -4.43
CA GLY A 99 -6.15 6.38 -4.74
C GLY A 99 -6.60 6.79 -6.14
N LYS A 100 -6.63 8.10 -6.37
CA LYS A 100 -7.02 8.68 -7.65
C LYS A 100 -6.14 8.16 -8.79
N GLY A 101 -6.78 7.69 -9.85
CA GLY A 101 -6.05 7.17 -11.02
C GLY A 101 -5.27 5.89 -10.77
N ALA A 102 -5.42 5.26 -9.60
CA ALA A 102 -4.73 4.01 -9.31
C ALA A 102 -5.34 2.84 -10.09
N VAL A 103 -4.54 1.82 -10.32
CA VAL A 103 -4.95 0.62 -11.05
C VAL A 103 -4.81 -0.61 -10.16
N VAL A 104 -5.93 -1.30 -9.94
CA VAL A 104 -5.98 -2.60 -9.29
C VAL A 104 -6.35 -3.62 -10.36
N GLY A 105 -5.40 -4.43 -10.75
CA GLY A 105 -5.53 -5.22 -11.96
C GLY A 105 -6.07 -6.62 -11.76
N ASN A 106 -5.92 -7.40 -12.84
CA ASN A 106 -6.46 -8.74 -12.91
C ASN A 106 -5.96 -9.62 -11.76
N SER A 107 -6.90 -10.18 -11.03
CA SER A 107 -6.63 -11.14 -9.93
C SER A 107 -5.70 -10.60 -8.85
N THR A 108 -5.68 -9.29 -8.69
CA THR A 108 -4.98 -8.65 -7.57
C THR A 108 -5.85 -8.69 -6.33
N GLU A 109 -5.26 -9.07 -5.21
CA GLU A 109 -5.96 -9.12 -3.93
C GLU A 109 -5.41 -8.05 -2.98
N LEU A 110 -6.31 -7.25 -2.38
CA LEU A 110 -5.96 -6.20 -1.42
C LEU A 110 -6.66 -6.43 -0.08
N LYS A 111 -5.92 -6.23 1.02
CA LYS A 111 -6.47 -6.37 2.37
C LYS A 111 -5.76 -5.40 3.31
N ASN A 112 -6.50 -4.47 3.89
CA ASN A 112 -5.97 -3.48 4.84
C ASN A 112 -4.82 -2.66 4.24
N VAL A 113 -5.13 -1.91 3.18
CA VAL A 113 -4.13 -1.24 2.32
C VAL A 113 -4.57 0.19 1.99
N ILE A 114 -3.61 1.10 1.99
CA ILE A 114 -3.79 2.41 1.37
C ILE A 114 -2.91 2.47 0.13
N LEU A 115 -3.55 2.62 -1.03
CA LEU A 115 -2.88 2.96 -2.28
C LEU A 115 -3.01 4.47 -2.49
N PHE A 116 -1.89 5.16 -2.58
CA PHE A 116 -1.86 6.57 -2.93
C PHE A 116 -2.23 6.75 -4.40
N ASP A 117 -2.35 8.02 -4.82
CA ASP A 117 -2.73 8.34 -6.19
C ASP A 117 -1.73 7.76 -7.19
N GLY A 118 -2.25 7.27 -8.31
CA GLY A 118 -1.43 6.74 -9.39
C GLY A 118 -0.73 5.42 -9.13
N VAL A 119 -0.97 4.78 -8.01
CA VAL A 119 -0.38 3.47 -7.69
C VAL A 119 -0.88 2.40 -8.65
N GLN A 120 0.00 1.52 -9.10
CA GLN A 120 -0.36 0.40 -9.96
C GLN A 120 0.01 -0.94 -9.33
N VAL A 121 -0.99 -1.77 -9.15
CA VAL A 121 -0.86 -3.19 -8.77
C VAL A 121 -1.64 -4.01 -9.80
N PRO A 122 -1.12 -4.08 -11.05
CA PRO A 122 -1.96 -4.39 -12.20
C PRO A 122 -2.14 -5.86 -12.52
N HIS A 123 -1.32 -6.77 -11.98
CA HIS A 123 -1.34 -8.17 -12.41
C HIS A 123 -0.96 -9.13 -11.30
N TYR A 124 -1.92 -9.93 -10.81
CA TYR A 124 -1.65 -11.03 -9.88
C TYR A 124 -0.80 -10.60 -8.68
N ASN A 125 -1.15 -9.46 -8.11
CA ASN A 125 -0.45 -8.98 -6.91
C ASN A 125 -1.26 -9.38 -5.67
N TYR A 126 -0.56 -9.69 -4.58
CA TYR A 126 -1.16 -9.70 -3.25
C TYR A 126 -0.56 -8.57 -2.43
N VAL A 127 -1.40 -7.70 -1.90
CA VAL A 127 -0.97 -6.58 -1.06
C VAL A 127 -1.81 -6.58 0.21
N GLY A 128 -1.16 -6.84 1.33
CA GLY A 128 -1.83 -6.89 2.64
C GLY A 128 -1.10 -6.08 3.69
N ASP A 129 -1.84 -5.37 4.52
CA ASP A 129 -1.30 -4.59 5.64
C ASP A 129 -0.14 -3.69 5.18
N SER A 130 -0.41 -2.88 4.17
CA SER A 130 0.62 -2.13 3.44
C SER A 130 0.16 -0.73 3.10
N ILE A 131 1.13 0.15 2.86
CA ILE A 131 0.89 1.50 2.35
C ILE A 131 1.82 1.73 1.17
N LEU A 132 1.26 2.03 0.02
CA LEU A 132 1.98 2.23 -1.23
C LEU A 132 1.88 3.70 -1.64
N GLY A 133 3.03 4.35 -1.72
CA GLY A 133 3.14 5.78 -2.00
C GLY A 133 2.85 6.14 -3.45
N TYR A 134 2.76 7.43 -3.71
CA TYR A 134 2.37 8.02 -4.99
C TYR A 134 3.13 7.41 -6.15
N LYS A 135 2.38 6.96 -7.15
CA LYS A 135 2.91 6.36 -8.38
C LYS A 135 3.88 5.19 -8.16
N SER A 136 3.84 4.53 -7.02
CA SER A 136 4.55 3.28 -6.88
C SER A 136 3.90 2.20 -7.74
N HIS A 137 4.71 1.26 -8.20
CA HIS A 137 4.28 0.21 -9.11
C HIS A 137 4.83 -1.14 -8.67
N MET A 138 3.96 -2.12 -8.61
CA MET A 138 4.34 -3.50 -8.35
C MET A 138 4.21 -4.31 -9.64
N GLY A 139 5.33 -4.82 -10.12
CA GLY A 139 5.37 -5.66 -11.32
C GLY A 139 4.55 -6.94 -11.15
N ALA A 140 4.20 -7.57 -12.29
CA ALA A 140 3.37 -8.75 -12.30
C ALA A 140 3.86 -9.85 -11.35
N GLY A 141 2.95 -10.41 -10.56
CA GLY A 141 3.27 -11.49 -9.63
C GLY A 141 4.08 -11.09 -8.41
N SER A 142 4.47 -9.81 -8.26
CA SER A 142 5.11 -9.38 -7.03
C SER A 142 4.07 -9.29 -5.91
N ILE A 143 4.48 -9.66 -4.71
CA ILE A 143 3.57 -9.75 -3.57
C ILE A 143 4.20 -9.22 -2.29
N THR A 144 3.35 -8.84 -1.34
CA THR A 144 3.76 -8.65 0.04
C THR A 144 3.54 -9.94 0.82
N SER A 145 4.43 -10.21 1.76
CA SER A 145 4.22 -11.22 2.80
C SER A 145 4.02 -10.47 4.11
N ASN A 146 2.87 -10.63 4.75
CA ASN A 146 2.51 -9.79 5.88
C ASN A 146 2.60 -10.46 7.25
N VAL A 147 2.91 -11.76 7.29
CA VAL A 147 3.06 -12.52 8.54
C VAL A 147 4.40 -13.23 8.54
N LYS A 148 5.15 -13.08 9.63
CA LYS A 148 6.42 -13.81 9.79
C LYS A 148 6.17 -15.31 9.95
N SER A 149 7.10 -16.13 9.47
CA SER A 149 6.97 -17.60 9.54
C SER A 149 6.82 -18.11 10.97
N ASP A 150 7.50 -17.48 11.93
CA ASP A 150 7.41 -17.84 13.35
C ASP A 150 6.22 -17.19 14.06
N LYS A 151 5.42 -16.40 13.34
CA LYS A 151 4.23 -15.70 13.86
C LYS A 151 4.51 -14.73 15.00
N THR A 152 5.74 -14.27 15.16
CA THR A 152 6.10 -13.23 16.12
C THR A 152 5.74 -11.85 15.56
N LEU A 153 5.87 -10.82 16.40
CA LEU A 153 5.59 -9.44 15.99
C LEU A 153 6.59 -8.98 14.94
N VAL A 154 6.10 -8.21 13.99
CA VAL A 154 6.93 -7.69 12.89
C VAL A 154 7.81 -6.55 13.38
N GLU A 155 9.07 -6.58 12.98
CA GLU A 155 10.04 -5.51 13.20
C GLU A 155 10.52 -4.97 11.85
N ILE A 156 10.78 -3.67 11.80
CA ILE A 156 11.36 -3.04 10.61
C ILE A 156 12.85 -2.91 10.83
N ARG A 157 13.63 -3.48 9.93
CA ARG A 157 15.10 -3.40 10.00
C ARG A 157 15.61 -2.17 9.27
N VAL A 158 16.37 -1.34 9.99
CA VAL A 158 17.03 -0.14 9.46
C VAL A 158 18.50 -0.23 9.86
N GLY A 159 19.34 -0.68 8.95
CA GLY A 159 20.73 -1.01 9.27
C GLY A 159 20.79 -2.13 10.32
N ASP A 160 21.50 -1.90 11.41
CA ASP A 160 21.63 -2.85 12.52
C ASP A 160 20.48 -2.74 13.54
N LYS A 161 19.60 -1.76 13.36
CA LYS A 161 18.50 -1.52 14.27
C LYS A 161 17.23 -2.23 13.83
N LYS A 162 16.44 -2.62 14.81
CA LYS A 162 15.12 -3.19 14.60
C LYS A 162 14.08 -2.30 15.27
N ILE A 163 13.12 -1.82 14.50
CA ILE A 163 12.05 -0.96 15.01
C ILE A 163 10.82 -1.83 15.21
N PRO A 164 10.37 -2.04 16.45
CA PRO A 164 9.18 -2.86 16.70
C PRO A 164 7.92 -2.14 16.21
N THR A 165 7.05 -2.86 15.52
CA THR A 165 5.77 -2.32 15.05
C THR A 165 4.61 -2.58 16.02
N GLY A 166 4.78 -3.53 16.93
CA GLY A 166 3.70 -3.96 17.81
C GLY A 166 2.62 -4.77 17.10
N ARG A 167 2.84 -5.17 15.85
CA ARG A 167 1.83 -5.84 15.02
C ARG A 167 2.31 -7.21 14.53
N LYS A 168 1.39 -8.16 14.46
CA LYS A 168 1.65 -9.47 13.84
C LYS A 168 1.62 -9.40 12.32
N LYS A 169 0.91 -8.43 11.75
CA LYS A 169 0.74 -8.30 10.30
C LYS A 169 1.18 -6.92 9.84
N VAL A 170 2.28 -6.89 9.13
CA VAL A 170 2.78 -5.73 8.39
C VAL A 170 3.37 -6.28 7.10
N GLY A 171 2.86 -5.82 5.96
CA GLY A 171 3.40 -6.16 4.66
C GLY A 171 4.58 -5.27 4.31
N ALA A 172 4.36 -4.36 3.37
CA ALA A 172 5.39 -3.46 2.90
C ALA A 172 4.91 -2.00 2.91
N ILE A 173 5.86 -1.11 3.07
CA ILE A 173 5.66 0.33 2.93
C ILE A 173 6.54 0.78 1.77
N LEU A 174 5.91 1.28 0.71
CA LEU A 174 6.61 1.79 -0.46
C LEU A 174 6.52 3.31 -0.48
N GLY A 175 7.65 3.98 -0.56
CA GLY A 175 7.69 5.42 -0.78
C GLY A 175 7.21 5.79 -2.18
N SER A 176 7.12 7.08 -2.46
CA SER A 176 6.68 7.58 -3.76
C SER A 176 7.61 7.12 -4.89
N PHE A 177 7.04 6.79 -6.05
CA PHE A 177 7.78 6.39 -7.26
C PHE A 177 8.64 5.14 -7.12
N VAL A 178 8.31 4.25 -6.20
CA VAL A 178 9.01 2.96 -6.08
C VAL A 178 8.59 2.02 -7.20
N GLU A 179 9.55 1.34 -7.81
CA GLU A 179 9.31 0.31 -8.82
C GLU A 179 9.75 -1.05 -8.30
N VAL A 180 8.80 -1.98 -8.24
CA VAL A 180 9.08 -3.36 -7.79
C VAL A 180 9.01 -4.29 -8.99
N GLY A 181 10.12 -4.98 -9.27
CA GLY A 181 10.22 -5.91 -10.40
C GLY A 181 9.32 -7.13 -10.26
N CYS A 182 8.92 -7.70 -11.39
CA CYS A 182 8.03 -8.86 -11.45
C CYS A 182 8.50 -10.01 -10.57
N GLY A 183 7.56 -10.70 -9.94
CA GLY A 183 7.82 -11.88 -9.14
C GLY A 183 8.55 -11.66 -7.83
N SER A 184 8.80 -10.41 -7.44
CA SER A 184 9.49 -10.10 -6.19
C SER A 184 8.60 -10.35 -4.99
N ILE A 185 9.23 -10.69 -3.86
CA ILE A 185 8.56 -10.90 -2.58
C ILE A 185 9.06 -9.84 -1.60
N LEU A 186 8.13 -9.06 -1.07
CA LEU A 186 8.40 -8.07 -0.04
C LEU A 186 8.04 -8.69 1.30
N ASN A 187 9.05 -9.08 2.07
CA ASN A 187 8.89 -9.78 3.34
C ASN A 187 8.32 -8.85 4.43
N PRO A 188 7.73 -9.40 5.49
CA PRO A 188 7.06 -8.60 6.53
C PRO A 188 7.94 -7.48 7.08
N GLY A 189 7.42 -6.25 7.05
CA GLY A 189 8.14 -5.08 7.55
C GLY A 189 9.13 -4.46 6.56
N THR A 190 9.07 -4.84 5.29
CA THR A 190 9.89 -4.21 4.25
C THR A 190 9.48 -2.75 4.06
N VAL A 191 10.46 -1.86 4.02
CA VAL A 191 10.27 -0.45 3.68
C VAL A 191 11.18 -0.11 2.51
N ILE A 192 10.62 0.46 1.46
CA ILE A 192 11.38 0.86 0.28
C ILE A 192 11.28 2.37 0.13
N GLY A 193 12.42 3.06 0.19
CA GLY A 193 12.51 4.50 0.09
C GLY A 193 12.10 5.02 -1.29
N SER A 194 11.63 6.26 -1.33
CA SER A 194 11.14 6.89 -2.57
C SER A 194 12.14 6.77 -3.71
N HIS A 195 11.63 6.58 -4.92
CA HIS A 195 12.41 6.49 -6.16
C HIS A 195 13.34 5.28 -6.26
N SER A 196 13.17 4.30 -5.38
CA SER A 196 13.97 3.07 -5.42
C SER A 196 13.41 2.06 -6.41
N ASN A 197 14.30 1.23 -6.94
CA ASN A 197 13.94 0.14 -7.83
C ASN A 197 14.34 -1.19 -7.22
N VAL A 198 13.50 -2.19 -7.37
CA VAL A 198 13.76 -3.57 -6.96
C VAL A 198 13.81 -4.44 -8.21
N TYR A 199 14.90 -5.17 -8.38
CA TYR A 199 15.05 -6.09 -9.51
C TYR A 199 13.99 -7.19 -9.49
N PRO A 200 13.59 -7.69 -10.66
CA PRO A 200 12.70 -8.85 -10.73
C PRO A 200 13.23 -10.03 -9.92
N LEU A 201 12.32 -10.82 -9.38
CA LEU A 201 12.61 -12.03 -8.61
C LEU A 201 13.46 -11.79 -7.36
N SER A 202 13.34 -10.60 -6.77
CA SER A 202 14.05 -10.27 -5.53
C SER A 202 13.24 -10.68 -4.31
N SER A 203 13.97 -10.95 -3.21
CA SER A 203 13.39 -11.11 -1.88
C SER A 203 13.93 -9.99 -1.00
N VAL A 204 13.04 -9.09 -0.55
CA VAL A 204 13.42 -7.88 0.18
C VAL A 204 12.96 -7.98 1.63
N ARG A 205 13.82 -7.63 2.61
CA ARG A 205 13.55 -7.82 4.04
C ARG A 205 13.79 -6.60 4.92
N CYS A 206 14.29 -5.51 4.36
CA CYS A 206 14.75 -4.37 5.17
C CYS A 206 14.49 -3.06 4.47
N LEU A 207 14.87 -1.96 5.11
CA LEU A 207 14.86 -0.67 4.45
C LEU A 207 15.80 -0.69 3.25
N LEU A 208 15.28 -0.32 2.10
CA LEU A 208 16.01 -0.27 0.84
C LEU A 208 15.88 1.11 0.21
N TYR A 209 16.99 1.65 -0.32
CA TYR A 209 17.01 2.90 -1.08
C TYR A 209 17.59 2.68 -2.49
N THR A 210 17.29 3.61 -3.40
CA THR A 210 17.66 3.55 -4.81
C THR A 210 19.13 3.24 -5.07
N SER A 211 20.03 3.86 -4.32
CA SER A 211 21.47 3.63 -4.48
C SER A 211 21.86 2.18 -4.23
N ASP A 212 21.04 1.47 -3.46
CA ASP A 212 21.27 0.07 -3.13
C ASP A 212 20.44 -0.87 -3.99
N ALA A 213 19.42 -0.33 -4.68
CA ALA A 213 18.44 -1.14 -5.41
C ALA A 213 19.04 -1.90 -6.58
N ALA A 214 20.12 -1.40 -7.14
CA ALA A 214 20.85 -2.07 -8.21
C ALA A 214 21.75 -3.18 -7.70
N ASP A 215 21.91 -3.29 -6.40
CA ASP A 215 22.83 -4.20 -5.74
C ASP A 215 22.20 -5.57 -5.46
N ASP A 216 23.04 -6.52 -5.12
CA ASP A 216 22.65 -7.87 -4.76
C ASP A 216 21.74 -7.92 -3.53
N LYS A 217 21.78 -6.89 -2.69
CA LYS A 217 20.90 -6.76 -1.53
C LYS A 217 19.42 -6.80 -1.88
N ALA A 218 19.06 -6.30 -3.03
CA ALA A 218 17.68 -6.32 -3.51
C ALA A 218 17.24 -7.70 -3.98
N ARG A 219 18.16 -8.64 -4.10
CA ARG A 219 17.92 -10.00 -4.61
C ARG A 219 17.92 -11.06 -3.53
N VAL A 220 18.26 -10.69 -2.32
CA VAL A 220 18.43 -11.65 -1.22
C VAL A 220 17.19 -11.76 -0.35
#